data_1bbeb05ad5905e87105c515fd3c2a4e0
#
_entry.id   1bbeb05ad5905e87105c515fd3c2a4e0
#
_cell.length_a   1.000
_cell.length_b   1.000
_cell.length_c   1.000
_cell.angle_alpha   90.00
_cell.angle_beta   90.00
_cell.angle_gamma   90.00
#
_symmetry.space_group_name_H-M   'P 1'
#
loop_
_entity.id
_entity.type
_entity.pdbx_description
1 polymer ?
#
loop_
_entity_poly.entity_id
_entity_poly.type
_entity_poly.pdbx_seq_one_letter_code
_entity_poly.pdbx_strand_id
1 'polypeptide(L)'
;MKTIVFHPEVFVFSDEESFLLYNTHKGNSREIARCDFWDKLFLTINNINSLYRYAIPEKDWGEYYPTITDICQEGYAAVYEQEEPIPFSYAPILKLDVDLPAIKLRHENGEGGFILSFVRTIGFYLDGKMDLERVRPFLSALDYCYVTRVEVFLEDPLLGDYYSPLFHHFESEYNNCHIQLKASSWDTDSLLFFAQSHPKWQLHLRGTVEELSPFFGTVPLRVFVRNEAEQALADHLHPEEIIPKYDGQNIDYLKSTLFTIKEDLTGSSKRDIFIRQTLNSNYFGRLLVFSNGEVRAGRYGALLGTTETPLYEMVYKELISEESLWMLHRDKTECKDCRFRYLCPCVSDFELSLGNYRLCWRNGCILN
;
A
#
# COMPACT_ATOMS: atom_id res chain seq x y z
N MET A 1 -26.00 -16.48 -33.91
CA MET A 1 -24.78 -16.50 -33.11
C MET A 1 -24.86 -15.36 -32.10
N LYS A 2 -24.61 -15.61 -30.82
CA LYS A 2 -24.67 -14.59 -29.76
C LYS A 2 -23.28 -14.12 -29.38
N THR A 3 -23.15 -12.86 -29.00
CA THR A 3 -21.87 -12.28 -28.61
C THR A 3 -21.98 -11.71 -27.21
N ILE A 4 -21.17 -12.20 -26.29
CA ILE A 4 -21.00 -11.60 -24.96
C ILE A 4 -19.95 -10.48 -25.03
N VAL A 5 -20.26 -9.33 -24.43
CA VAL A 5 -19.40 -8.15 -24.35
C VAL A 5 -19.25 -7.77 -22.88
N PHE A 6 -18.04 -7.76 -22.38
CA PHE A 6 -17.76 -7.36 -20.99
C PHE A 6 -17.70 -5.83 -20.88
N HIS A 7 -18.12 -5.31 -19.73
CA HIS A 7 -18.02 -3.89 -19.45
C HIS A 7 -16.55 -3.47 -19.21
N PRO A 8 -16.15 -2.26 -19.63
CA PRO A 8 -14.77 -1.78 -19.49
C PRO A 8 -14.32 -1.56 -18.04
N GLU A 9 -15.25 -1.65 -17.09
CA GLU A 9 -14.98 -1.57 -15.66
C GLU A 9 -14.79 -2.95 -14.99
N VAL A 10 -14.86 -4.03 -15.78
CA VAL A 10 -14.73 -5.39 -15.29
C VAL A 10 -13.32 -5.90 -15.53
N PHE A 11 -12.65 -6.30 -14.48
CA PHE A 11 -11.36 -6.99 -14.53
C PHE A 11 -11.57 -8.49 -14.47
N VAL A 12 -10.73 -9.23 -15.18
CA VAL A 12 -10.72 -10.69 -15.17
C VAL A 12 -9.35 -11.14 -14.64
N PHE A 13 -9.35 -11.77 -13.47
CA PHE A 13 -8.18 -12.38 -12.87
C PHE A 13 -8.35 -13.90 -12.84
N SER A 14 -7.27 -14.64 -12.72
CA SER A 14 -7.33 -16.10 -12.67
C SER A 14 -6.24 -16.70 -11.78
N ASP A 15 -6.52 -17.90 -11.29
CA ASP A 15 -5.55 -18.84 -10.76
C ASP A 15 -5.78 -20.23 -11.41
N GLU A 16 -5.21 -21.29 -10.84
CA GLU A 16 -5.33 -22.64 -11.39
C GLU A 16 -6.76 -23.20 -11.29
N GLU A 17 -7.57 -22.73 -10.35
CA GLU A 17 -8.90 -23.29 -10.03
C GLU A 17 -10.04 -22.55 -10.70
N SER A 18 -9.93 -21.20 -10.82
CA SER A 18 -11.06 -20.38 -11.23
C SER A 18 -10.65 -19.02 -11.81
N PHE A 19 -11.62 -18.37 -12.43
CA PHE A 19 -11.59 -16.96 -12.80
C PHE A 19 -12.33 -16.13 -11.75
N LEU A 20 -11.88 -14.90 -11.56
CA LEU A 20 -12.51 -13.88 -10.76
C LEU A 20 -12.87 -12.69 -11.65
N LEU A 21 -14.17 -12.43 -11.79
CA LEU A 21 -14.67 -11.19 -12.36
C LEU A 21 -14.78 -10.16 -11.24
N TYR A 22 -14.26 -8.97 -11.46
CA TYR A 22 -14.38 -7.86 -10.52
C TYR A 22 -14.85 -6.60 -11.24
N ASN A 23 -16.00 -6.07 -10.84
CA ASN A 23 -16.55 -4.84 -11.40
C ASN A 23 -16.21 -3.65 -10.50
N THR A 24 -15.32 -2.78 -10.93
CA THR A 24 -14.85 -1.62 -10.15
C THR A 24 -15.92 -0.55 -9.95
N HIS A 25 -16.93 -0.51 -10.82
CA HIS A 25 -18.04 0.44 -10.68
C HIS A 25 -19.05 0.00 -9.60
N LYS A 26 -19.31 -1.30 -9.53
CA LYS A 26 -20.27 -1.87 -8.56
C LYS A 26 -19.61 -2.35 -7.27
N GLY A 27 -18.28 -2.53 -7.27
CA GLY A 27 -17.53 -3.07 -6.14
C GLY A 27 -17.83 -4.54 -5.84
N ASN A 28 -18.43 -5.29 -6.80
CA ASN A 28 -18.79 -6.69 -6.63
C ASN A 28 -17.83 -7.63 -7.36
N SER A 29 -17.75 -8.86 -6.89
CA SER A 29 -16.95 -9.91 -7.50
C SER A 29 -17.72 -11.19 -7.70
N ARG A 30 -17.37 -11.97 -8.74
CA ARG A 30 -17.89 -13.30 -9.02
C ARG A 30 -16.78 -14.26 -9.38
N GLU A 31 -16.81 -15.41 -8.75
CA GLU A 31 -15.91 -16.51 -9.07
C GLU A 31 -16.56 -17.48 -10.04
N ILE A 32 -15.80 -17.94 -11.05
CA ILE A 32 -16.25 -18.88 -12.07
C ILE A 32 -15.20 -20.01 -12.13
N ALA A 33 -15.64 -21.24 -11.86
CA ALA A 33 -14.78 -22.42 -11.96
C ALA A 33 -14.22 -22.57 -13.39
N ARG A 34 -12.98 -22.99 -13.52
CA ARG A 34 -12.34 -23.21 -14.83
C ARG A 34 -12.96 -24.39 -15.55
N CYS A 35 -13.15 -24.22 -16.84
CA CYS A 35 -13.43 -25.27 -17.80
C CYS A 35 -13.02 -24.80 -19.21
N ASP A 36 -13.00 -25.67 -20.18
CA ASP A 36 -12.55 -25.39 -21.55
C ASP A 36 -13.29 -24.18 -22.19
N PHE A 37 -14.58 -24.02 -21.91
CA PHE A 37 -15.36 -22.90 -22.40
C PHE A 37 -14.89 -21.56 -21.82
N TRP A 38 -14.81 -21.47 -20.48
CA TRP A 38 -14.38 -20.25 -19.80
C TRP A 38 -12.92 -19.92 -20.07
N ASP A 39 -12.05 -20.93 -20.18
CA ASP A 39 -10.65 -20.73 -20.56
C ASP A 39 -10.53 -20.08 -21.95
N LYS A 40 -11.27 -20.57 -22.95
CA LYS A 40 -11.29 -19.97 -24.28
C LYS A 40 -11.87 -18.57 -24.28
N LEU A 41 -12.99 -18.37 -23.59
CA LEU A 41 -13.66 -17.07 -23.51
C LEU A 41 -12.72 -16.03 -22.91
N PHE A 42 -12.18 -16.30 -21.71
CA PHE A 42 -11.35 -15.33 -21.01
C PHE A 42 -9.98 -15.12 -21.65
N LEU A 43 -9.40 -16.15 -22.26
CA LEU A 43 -8.19 -15.99 -23.09
C LEU A 43 -8.46 -15.06 -24.29
N THR A 44 -9.61 -15.22 -24.94
CA THR A 44 -9.97 -14.40 -26.10
C THR A 44 -10.20 -12.95 -25.71
N ILE A 45 -11.01 -12.68 -24.68
CA ILE A 45 -11.35 -11.30 -24.32
C ILE A 45 -10.15 -10.52 -23.74
N ASN A 46 -9.18 -11.20 -23.14
CA ASN A 46 -7.94 -10.58 -22.66
C ASN A 46 -6.99 -10.19 -23.80
N ASN A 47 -7.25 -10.63 -25.02
CA ASN A 47 -6.54 -10.13 -26.18
C ASN A 47 -7.09 -8.74 -26.57
N ILE A 48 -6.19 -7.75 -26.69
CA ILE A 48 -6.56 -6.37 -27.01
C ILE A 48 -7.39 -6.22 -28.30
N ASN A 49 -7.16 -7.11 -29.28
CA ASN A 49 -7.88 -7.10 -30.55
C ASN A 49 -9.31 -7.66 -30.48
N SER A 50 -9.68 -8.28 -29.35
CA SER A 50 -11.02 -8.86 -29.17
C SER A 50 -12.11 -7.81 -28.95
N LEU A 51 -11.73 -6.55 -28.64
CA LEU A 51 -12.65 -5.51 -28.20
C LEU A 51 -13.51 -5.97 -27.01
N TYR A 52 -12.91 -6.75 -26.11
CA TYR A 52 -13.49 -7.28 -24.86
C TYR A 52 -14.77 -8.09 -25.09
N ARG A 53 -14.85 -8.81 -26.20
CA ARG A 53 -16.01 -9.58 -26.63
C ARG A 53 -15.65 -11.00 -27.07
N TYR A 54 -16.62 -11.90 -26.96
CA TYR A 54 -16.49 -13.30 -27.38
C TYR A 54 -17.77 -13.77 -28.07
N ALA A 55 -17.63 -14.33 -29.29
CA ALA A 55 -18.74 -14.96 -30.01
C ALA A 55 -18.97 -16.36 -29.45
N ILE A 56 -20.14 -16.58 -28.86
CA ILE A 56 -20.47 -17.84 -28.17
C ILE A 56 -20.88 -18.86 -29.24
N PRO A 57 -20.22 -20.02 -29.34
CA PRO A 57 -20.65 -21.11 -30.23
C PRO A 57 -22.05 -21.58 -29.82
N GLU A 58 -22.87 -21.90 -30.83
CA GLU A 58 -24.27 -22.29 -30.61
C GLU A 58 -24.40 -23.54 -29.70
N LYS A 59 -23.47 -24.49 -29.88
CA LYS A 59 -23.39 -25.70 -29.05
C LYS A 59 -23.16 -25.42 -27.55
N ASP A 60 -22.45 -24.35 -27.23
CA ASP A 60 -22.08 -24.02 -25.88
C ASP A 60 -23.13 -23.12 -25.20
N TRP A 61 -24.00 -22.46 -26.00
CA TRP A 61 -25.00 -21.52 -25.48
C TRP A 61 -25.95 -22.18 -24.47
N GLY A 62 -26.52 -23.35 -24.81
CA GLY A 62 -27.51 -24.03 -23.96
C GLY A 62 -26.92 -24.43 -22.60
N GLU A 63 -25.69 -24.92 -22.60
CA GLU A 63 -25.00 -25.40 -21.40
C GLU A 63 -24.63 -24.25 -20.46
N TYR A 64 -24.07 -23.16 -21.00
CA TYR A 64 -23.57 -22.04 -20.18
C TYR A 64 -24.53 -20.87 -20.04
N TYR A 65 -25.75 -20.98 -20.63
CA TYR A 65 -26.78 -19.95 -20.57
C TYR A 65 -27.10 -19.46 -19.14
N PRO A 66 -27.31 -20.34 -18.13
CA PRO A 66 -27.58 -19.86 -16.76
C PRO A 66 -26.48 -18.97 -16.22
N THR A 67 -25.22 -19.42 -16.30
CA THR A 67 -24.07 -18.65 -15.77
C THR A 67 -23.87 -17.35 -16.55
N ILE A 68 -24.05 -17.36 -17.87
CA ILE A 68 -23.97 -16.15 -18.70
C ILE A 68 -25.07 -15.16 -18.32
N THR A 69 -26.28 -15.65 -18.08
CA THR A 69 -27.39 -14.81 -17.64
C THR A 69 -27.12 -14.14 -16.31
N ASP A 70 -26.57 -14.89 -15.35
CA ASP A 70 -26.19 -14.36 -14.05
C ASP A 70 -25.09 -13.28 -14.19
N ILE A 71 -24.05 -13.54 -15.00
CA ILE A 71 -22.97 -12.56 -15.29
C ILE A 71 -23.57 -11.25 -15.83
N CYS A 72 -24.57 -11.35 -16.72
CA CYS A 72 -25.25 -10.18 -17.28
C CYS A 72 -26.11 -9.46 -16.23
N GLN A 73 -26.89 -10.19 -15.44
CA GLN A 73 -27.75 -9.61 -14.39
C GLN A 73 -26.94 -8.91 -13.30
N GLU A 74 -25.80 -9.46 -12.93
CA GLU A 74 -24.89 -8.85 -11.97
C GLU A 74 -24.12 -7.66 -12.55
N GLY A 75 -24.17 -7.47 -13.89
CA GLY A 75 -23.62 -6.31 -14.58
C GLY A 75 -22.13 -6.42 -14.91
N TYR A 76 -21.65 -7.64 -15.17
CA TYR A 76 -20.29 -7.83 -15.67
C TYR A 76 -20.23 -7.74 -17.21
N ALA A 77 -21.29 -8.16 -17.90
CA ALA A 77 -21.35 -8.22 -19.34
C ALA A 77 -22.77 -8.00 -19.88
N ALA A 78 -22.92 -7.90 -21.19
CA ALA A 78 -24.19 -7.94 -21.90
C ALA A 78 -24.06 -8.90 -23.09
N VAL A 79 -25.18 -9.51 -23.49
CA VAL A 79 -25.28 -10.40 -24.65
C VAL A 79 -26.04 -9.71 -25.75
N TYR A 80 -25.50 -9.78 -26.99
CA TYR A 80 -26.06 -9.20 -28.19
C TYR A 80 -26.33 -10.30 -29.24
N GLU A 81 -27.43 -10.18 -29.92
CA GLU A 81 -27.75 -11.03 -31.08
C GLU A 81 -26.91 -10.59 -32.31
N GLN A 82 -26.77 -11.47 -33.27
CA GLN A 82 -25.90 -11.25 -34.45
C GLN A 82 -26.26 -9.98 -35.25
N GLU A 83 -27.54 -9.59 -35.26
CA GLU A 83 -28.05 -8.45 -36.00
C GLU A 83 -28.05 -7.14 -35.21
N GLU A 84 -27.74 -7.19 -33.94
CA GLU A 84 -27.72 -6.01 -33.07
C GLU A 84 -26.40 -5.26 -33.17
N PRO A 85 -26.42 -3.91 -33.09
CA PRO A 85 -25.18 -3.13 -33.06
C PRO A 85 -24.44 -3.41 -31.76
N ILE A 86 -23.26 -3.99 -31.87
CA ILE A 86 -22.41 -4.32 -30.72
C ILE A 86 -21.60 -3.08 -30.32
N PRO A 87 -21.73 -2.58 -29.07
CA PRO A 87 -20.97 -1.44 -28.60
C PRO A 87 -19.47 -1.78 -28.54
N PHE A 88 -18.63 -0.76 -28.72
CA PHE A 88 -17.20 -0.90 -28.46
C PHE A 88 -16.96 -1.03 -26.96
N SER A 89 -16.16 -2.02 -26.59
CA SER A 89 -15.65 -2.21 -25.24
C SER A 89 -14.19 -2.60 -25.31
N TYR A 90 -13.44 -2.27 -24.28
CA TYR A 90 -12.02 -2.59 -24.18
C TYR A 90 -11.74 -3.21 -22.82
N ALA A 91 -10.88 -4.23 -22.81
CA ALA A 91 -10.36 -4.75 -21.55
C ALA A 91 -9.68 -3.62 -20.77
N PRO A 92 -9.86 -3.54 -19.44
CA PRO A 92 -9.10 -2.61 -18.62
C PRO A 92 -7.60 -2.84 -18.83
N ILE A 93 -6.80 -1.79 -18.77
CA ILE A 93 -5.35 -1.92 -18.78
C ILE A 93 -4.96 -2.72 -17.54
N LEU A 94 -4.32 -3.88 -17.75
CA LEU A 94 -3.98 -4.79 -16.67
C LEU A 94 -2.65 -4.43 -15.99
N LYS A 95 -1.81 -3.60 -16.61
CA LYS A 95 -0.53 -3.23 -16.04
C LYS A 95 -0.05 -1.88 -16.55
N LEU A 96 0.27 -0.99 -15.61
CA LEU A 96 1.04 0.23 -15.88
C LEU A 96 2.45 -0.02 -15.35
N ASP A 97 3.39 -0.30 -16.23
CA ASP A 97 4.78 -0.49 -15.85
C ASP A 97 5.45 0.87 -15.60
N VAL A 98 6.26 0.95 -14.56
CA VAL A 98 7.26 2.00 -14.43
C VAL A 98 8.30 1.74 -15.52
N ASP A 99 8.56 2.73 -16.37
CA ASP A 99 9.49 2.59 -17.50
C ASP A 99 10.94 2.58 -16.98
N LEU A 100 11.33 1.45 -16.37
CA LEU A 100 12.68 1.25 -15.84
C LEU A 100 13.77 1.39 -16.91
N PRO A 101 13.61 0.91 -18.17
CA PRO A 101 14.55 1.15 -19.24
C PRO A 101 14.79 2.64 -19.50
N ALA A 102 13.72 3.45 -19.59
CA ALA A 102 13.85 4.89 -19.77
C ALA A 102 14.52 5.57 -18.56
N ILE A 103 14.20 5.13 -17.34
CA ILE A 103 14.86 5.64 -16.13
C ILE A 103 16.35 5.35 -16.15
N LYS A 104 16.77 4.13 -16.50
CA LYS A 104 18.18 3.74 -16.60
C LYS A 104 18.92 4.58 -17.64
N LEU A 105 18.34 4.71 -18.85
CA LEU A 105 18.94 5.49 -19.93
C LEU A 105 19.14 6.95 -19.53
N ARG A 106 18.14 7.59 -18.91
CA ARG A 106 18.24 8.99 -18.46
C ARG A 106 19.25 9.16 -17.33
N HIS A 107 19.32 8.19 -16.41
CA HIS A 107 20.34 8.19 -15.35
C HIS A 107 21.76 8.11 -15.94
N GLU A 108 22.00 7.21 -16.88
CA GLU A 108 23.29 7.07 -17.61
C GLU A 108 23.69 8.34 -18.36
N ASN A 109 22.71 9.11 -18.86
CA ASN A 109 22.92 10.39 -19.52
C ASN A 109 23.12 11.57 -18.55
N GLY A 110 23.15 11.34 -17.24
CA GLY A 110 23.30 12.40 -16.24
C GLY A 110 22.01 13.18 -15.94
N GLU A 111 20.87 12.71 -16.42
CA GLU A 111 19.55 13.33 -16.21
C GLU A 111 18.83 12.78 -14.97
N GLY A 112 19.57 12.32 -13.95
CA GLY A 112 19.02 11.62 -12.79
C GLY A 112 18.03 12.43 -11.94
N GLY A 113 18.10 13.75 -11.99
CA GLY A 113 17.29 14.62 -11.15
C GLY A 113 15.77 14.47 -11.31
N PHE A 114 15.28 14.01 -12.46
CA PHE A 114 13.83 13.87 -12.72
C PHE A 114 13.17 12.83 -11.80
N ILE A 115 13.90 11.80 -11.32
CA ILE A 115 13.34 10.76 -10.45
C ILE A 115 13.10 11.26 -9.03
N LEU A 116 13.66 12.40 -8.63
CA LEU A 116 13.38 13.04 -7.34
C LEU A 116 11.89 13.40 -7.20
N SER A 117 11.20 13.60 -8.31
CA SER A 117 9.74 13.80 -8.31
C SER A 117 8.93 12.62 -7.77
N PHE A 118 9.51 11.43 -7.66
CA PHE A 118 8.85 10.28 -7.03
C PHE A 118 8.84 10.35 -5.52
N VAL A 119 9.75 11.10 -4.89
CA VAL A 119 9.80 11.25 -3.43
C VAL A 119 8.60 12.06 -2.95
N ARG A 120 7.79 11.47 -2.07
CA ARG A 120 6.54 12.02 -1.56
C ARG A 120 6.51 12.16 -0.05
N THR A 121 7.17 11.24 0.64
CA THR A 121 7.17 11.18 2.10
C THR A 121 8.60 11.03 2.60
N ILE A 122 8.98 11.89 3.52
CA ILE A 122 10.25 11.78 4.25
C ILE A 122 9.95 11.48 5.71
N GLY A 123 10.52 10.39 6.21
CA GLY A 123 10.47 10.03 7.62
C GLY A 123 11.84 10.20 8.30
N PHE A 124 11.84 10.58 9.55
CA PHE A 124 13.02 10.61 10.43
C PHE A 124 12.77 9.74 11.65
N TYR A 125 13.63 8.77 11.89
CA TYR A 125 13.59 7.92 13.07
C TYR A 125 14.68 8.36 14.04
N LEU A 126 14.29 9.11 15.06
CA LEU A 126 15.18 9.84 15.97
C LEU A 126 15.21 9.13 17.34
N ASP A 127 16.05 8.09 17.43
CA ASP A 127 16.33 7.31 18.64
C ASP A 127 17.66 7.70 19.32
N GLY A 128 18.41 8.61 18.72
CA GLY A 128 19.67 9.13 19.17
C GLY A 128 19.99 10.47 18.53
N LYS A 129 21.14 11.05 18.84
CA LYS A 129 21.61 12.31 18.24
C LYS A 129 22.24 12.06 16.88
N MET A 130 21.73 12.74 15.87
CA MET A 130 22.25 12.78 14.50
C MET A 130 23.03 14.09 14.30
N ASP A 131 24.12 14.03 13.57
CA ASP A 131 24.87 15.23 13.19
C ASP A 131 24.07 16.04 12.14
N LEU A 132 23.46 17.15 12.60
CA LEU A 132 22.61 17.98 11.76
C LEU A 132 23.36 18.65 10.58
N GLU A 133 24.68 18.88 10.72
CA GLU A 133 25.49 19.44 9.63
C GLU A 133 25.63 18.41 8.47
N ARG A 134 25.74 17.13 8.80
CA ARG A 134 25.78 16.06 7.78
C ARG A 134 24.43 15.83 7.08
N VAL A 135 23.34 16.22 7.71
CA VAL A 135 21.99 16.09 7.13
C VAL A 135 21.68 17.26 6.18
N ARG A 136 22.32 18.40 6.33
CA ARG A 136 22.04 19.61 5.55
C ARG A 136 22.05 19.40 4.03
N PRO A 137 23.02 18.67 3.41
CA PRO A 137 22.97 18.40 1.96
C PRO A 137 21.74 17.60 1.54
N PHE A 138 21.33 16.62 2.37
CA PHE A 138 20.12 15.85 2.15
C PHE A 138 18.88 16.73 2.20
N LEU A 139 18.74 17.60 3.22
CA LEU A 139 17.63 18.53 3.34
C LEU A 139 17.54 19.46 2.13
N SER A 140 18.67 20.04 1.69
CA SER A 140 18.70 20.90 0.50
C SER A 140 18.30 20.16 -0.78
N ALA A 141 18.55 18.85 -0.86
CA ALA A 141 18.14 18.05 -2.02
C ALA A 141 16.60 17.80 -2.04
N LEU A 142 15.92 17.90 -0.90
CA LEU A 142 14.45 17.78 -0.81
C LEU A 142 13.72 18.91 -1.54
N ASP A 143 14.34 20.07 -1.74
CA ASP A 143 13.77 21.20 -2.49
C ASP A 143 13.46 20.82 -3.96
N TYR A 144 14.12 19.79 -4.48
CA TYR A 144 13.89 19.24 -5.82
C TYR A 144 12.86 18.12 -5.85
N CYS A 145 12.27 17.78 -4.69
CA CYS A 145 11.29 16.69 -4.53
C CYS A 145 9.86 17.25 -4.43
N TYR A 146 8.88 16.38 -4.64
CA TYR A 146 7.48 16.69 -4.37
C TYR A 146 7.04 16.14 -3.00
N VAL A 147 7.78 16.48 -1.95
CA VAL A 147 7.46 16.03 -0.60
C VAL A 147 6.12 16.64 -0.17
N THR A 148 5.15 15.76 0.08
CA THR A 148 3.81 16.12 0.53
C THR A 148 3.58 15.81 2.00
N ARG A 149 4.49 15.02 2.62
CA ARG A 149 4.38 14.61 4.01
C ARG A 149 5.76 14.42 4.64
N VAL A 150 5.92 14.98 5.84
CA VAL A 150 7.08 14.75 6.71
C VAL A 150 6.60 13.99 7.94
N GLU A 151 7.31 12.93 8.32
CA GLU A 151 7.02 12.10 9.51
C GLU A 151 8.24 12.05 10.41
N VAL A 152 8.08 12.31 11.67
CA VAL A 152 9.15 12.16 12.67
C VAL A 152 8.71 11.14 13.72
N PHE A 153 9.58 10.21 14.03
CA PHE A 153 9.43 9.25 15.11
C PHE A 153 10.45 9.62 16.19
N LEU A 154 9.99 10.23 17.27
CA LEU A 154 10.83 10.69 18.37
C LEU A 154 10.69 9.74 19.56
N GLU A 155 11.79 9.06 19.91
CA GLU A 155 11.79 8.06 20.98
C GLU A 155 12.02 8.68 22.36
N ASP A 156 12.78 9.79 22.46
CA ASP A 156 13.16 10.43 23.72
C ASP A 156 12.82 11.93 23.71
N PRO A 157 12.07 12.45 24.70
CA PRO A 157 11.77 13.88 24.84
C PRO A 157 13.01 14.78 24.88
N LEU A 158 14.09 14.32 25.50
CA LEU A 158 15.35 15.08 25.59
C LEU A 158 15.99 15.37 24.22
N LEU A 159 15.60 14.63 23.20
CA LEU A 159 16.00 14.90 21.83
C LEU A 159 15.17 16.01 21.17
N GLY A 160 14.02 16.38 21.74
CA GLY A 160 13.13 17.41 21.19
C GLY A 160 13.85 18.75 21.05
N ASP A 161 14.52 19.22 22.09
CA ASP A 161 15.28 20.47 22.05
C ASP A 161 16.48 20.39 21.08
N TYR A 162 17.16 19.23 21.05
CA TYR A 162 18.27 19.02 20.13
C TYR A 162 17.84 19.11 18.66
N TYR A 163 16.66 18.59 18.32
CA TYR A 163 16.13 18.59 16.96
C TYR A 163 15.23 19.80 16.63
N SER A 164 15.08 20.76 17.57
CA SER A 164 14.27 21.96 17.33
C SER A 164 14.62 22.70 16.03
N PRO A 165 15.92 22.86 15.64
CA PRO A 165 16.26 23.46 14.35
C PRO A 165 15.72 22.68 13.14
N LEU A 166 15.71 21.35 13.21
CA LEU A 166 15.16 20.48 12.17
C LEU A 166 13.63 20.61 12.10
N PHE A 167 12.95 20.66 13.25
CA PHE A 167 11.50 20.83 13.29
C PHE A 167 11.08 22.19 12.73
N HIS A 168 11.76 23.26 13.06
CA HIS A 168 11.50 24.59 12.51
C HIS A 168 11.75 24.66 11.00
N HIS A 169 12.79 23.98 10.49
CA HIS A 169 13.01 23.88 9.04
C HIS A 169 11.80 23.23 8.36
N PHE A 170 11.31 22.10 8.87
CA PHE A 170 10.14 21.44 8.27
C PHE A 170 8.85 22.26 8.41
N GLU A 171 8.65 22.95 9.52
CA GLU A 171 7.51 23.85 9.70
C GLU A 171 7.50 25.02 8.72
N SER A 172 8.67 25.49 8.26
CA SER A 172 8.76 26.56 7.26
C SER A 172 8.49 26.08 5.85
N GLU A 173 8.93 24.87 5.50
CA GLU A 173 8.91 24.35 4.14
C GLU A 173 7.68 23.50 3.81
N TYR A 174 7.09 22.80 4.82
CA TYR A 174 6.05 21.82 4.59
C TYR A 174 4.80 22.07 5.43
N ASN A 175 3.62 21.79 4.83
CA ASN A 175 2.32 22.00 5.48
C ASN A 175 1.74 20.75 6.14
N ASN A 176 2.35 19.57 5.95
CA ASN A 176 1.84 18.29 6.44
C ASN A 176 2.95 17.55 7.20
N CYS A 177 3.17 17.99 8.44
CA CYS A 177 4.19 17.48 9.34
C CYS A 177 3.55 16.67 10.46
N HIS A 178 3.96 15.42 10.60
CA HIS A 178 3.49 14.50 11.63
C HIS A 178 4.65 14.10 12.55
N ILE A 179 4.39 14.09 13.84
CA ILE A 179 5.36 13.57 14.81
C ILE A 179 4.71 12.50 15.68
N GLN A 180 5.38 11.37 15.76
CA GLN A 180 4.99 10.24 16.58
C GLN A 180 5.91 10.16 17.80
N LEU A 181 5.34 10.31 18.97
CA LEU A 181 6.02 10.30 20.25
C LEU A 181 5.75 8.99 20.98
N LYS A 182 6.76 8.44 21.68
CA LYS A 182 6.61 7.24 22.50
C LYS A 182 6.07 7.60 23.88
N ALA A 183 4.87 7.13 24.24
CA ALA A 183 4.18 7.54 25.48
C ALA A 183 4.98 7.31 26.75
N SER A 184 5.69 6.17 26.87
CA SER A 184 6.46 5.82 28.07
C SER A 184 7.60 6.80 28.40
N SER A 185 7.94 7.70 27.48
CA SER A 185 9.03 8.66 27.66
C SER A 185 8.55 10.08 27.99
N TRP A 186 7.24 10.34 28.02
CA TRP A 186 6.67 11.68 28.22
C TRP A 186 5.83 11.75 29.48
N ASP A 187 5.83 12.92 30.14
CA ASP A 187 4.78 13.34 31.05
C ASP A 187 3.87 14.37 30.40
N THR A 188 2.72 14.62 31.01
CA THR A 188 1.67 15.48 30.41
C THR A 188 2.15 16.92 30.22
N ASP A 189 2.92 17.47 31.17
CA ASP A 189 3.36 18.85 31.12
C ASP A 189 4.40 19.06 30.03
N SER A 190 5.38 18.16 29.93
CA SER A 190 6.39 18.16 28.86
C SER A 190 5.76 17.99 27.48
N LEU A 191 4.74 17.11 27.35
CA LEU A 191 4.02 16.91 26.10
C LEU A 191 3.25 18.18 25.69
N LEU A 192 2.52 18.81 26.61
CA LEU A 192 1.79 20.04 26.33
C LEU A 192 2.72 21.20 25.98
N PHE A 193 3.85 21.33 26.66
CA PHE A 193 4.87 22.32 26.31
C PHE A 193 5.42 22.09 24.90
N PHE A 194 5.76 20.84 24.55
CA PHE A 194 6.21 20.48 23.20
C PHE A 194 5.16 20.80 22.14
N ALA A 195 3.90 20.45 22.38
CA ALA A 195 2.79 20.73 21.48
C ALA A 195 2.59 22.25 21.23
N GLN A 196 2.72 23.06 22.28
CA GLN A 196 2.64 24.52 22.19
C GLN A 196 3.82 25.12 21.42
N SER A 197 5.02 24.53 21.56
CA SER A 197 6.22 24.96 20.86
C SER A 197 6.22 24.63 19.37
N HIS A 198 5.45 23.62 18.97
CA HIS A 198 5.39 23.10 17.60
C HIS A 198 3.94 23.03 17.05
N PRO A 199 3.22 24.16 16.91
CA PRO A 199 1.78 24.20 16.64
C PRO A 199 1.40 23.74 15.23
N LYS A 200 2.35 23.63 14.29
CA LYS A 200 2.11 23.12 12.93
C LYS A 200 2.22 21.61 12.82
N TRP A 201 2.77 20.93 13.83
CA TRP A 201 2.91 19.50 13.82
C TRP A 201 1.64 18.80 14.28
N GLN A 202 1.25 17.77 13.54
CA GLN A 202 0.22 16.83 13.97
C GLN A 202 0.90 15.80 14.90
N LEU A 203 0.67 15.96 16.20
CA LEU A 203 1.24 15.09 17.21
C LEU A 203 0.39 13.83 17.38
N HIS A 204 1.05 12.68 17.47
CA HIS A 204 0.45 11.40 17.78
C HIS A 204 1.25 10.73 18.88
N LEU A 205 0.60 10.35 19.97
CA LEU A 205 1.25 9.61 21.05
C LEU A 205 1.01 8.11 20.86
N ARG A 206 2.06 7.30 20.85
CA ARG A 206 1.98 5.85 20.64
C ARG A 206 2.44 5.08 21.87
N GLY A 207 1.73 4.02 22.19
CA GLY A 207 2.03 3.18 23.34
C GLY A 207 0.99 2.10 23.58
N THR A 208 1.15 1.38 24.69
CA THR A 208 0.12 0.46 25.22
C THR A 208 -1.02 1.25 25.87
N VAL A 209 -2.14 0.59 26.14
CA VAL A 209 -3.29 1.20 26.84
C VAL A 209 -2.85 1.83 28.18
N GLU A 210 -2.03 1.14 28.94
CA GLU A 210 -1.54 1.60 30.24
C GLU A 210 -0.67 2.86 30.13
N GLU A 211 0.25 2.89 29.15
CA GLU A 211 1.12 4.04 28.89
C GLU A 211 0.32 5.26 28.40
N LEU A 212 -0.76 5.06 27.69
CA LEU A 212 -1.54 6.13 27.05
C LEU A 212 -2.68 6.67 27.92
N SER A 213 -3.15 5.90 28.91
CA SER A 213 -4.26 6.31 29.78
C SER A 213 -4.10 7.69 30.42
N PRO A 214 -2.91 8.13 30.87
CA PRO A 214 -2.70 9.47 31.43
C PRO A 214 -2.92 10.62 30.43
N PHE A 215 -2.87 10.33 29.12
CA PHE A 215 -2.92 11.32 28.06
C PHE A 215 -4.27 11.40 27.36
N PHE A 216 -5.27 10.71 27.88
CA PHE A 216 -6.62 10.70 27.31
C PHE A 216 -7.17 12.12 27.16
N GLY A 217 -7.64 12.45 25.94
CA GLY A 217 -8.19 13.76 25.61
C GLY A 217 -7.16 14.89 25.42
N THR A 218 -5.85 14.61 25.50
CA THR A 218 -4.81 15.63 25.30
C THR A 218 -4.33 15.74 23.85
N VAL A 219 -3.98 14.61 23.23
CA VAL A 219 -3.49 14.50 21.85
C VAL A 219 -4.06 13.24 21.20
N PRO A 220 -4.05 13.11 19.87
CA PRO A 220 -4.41 11.89 19.18
C PRO A 220 -3.55 10.70 19.62
N LEU A 221 -4.18 9.58 19.94
CA LEU A 221 -3.53 8.37 20.47
C LEU A 221 -3.46 7.28 19.41
N ARG A 222 -2.33 6.55 19.37
CA ARG A 222 -2.12 5.32 18.61
C ARG A 222 -1.81 4.18 19.56
N VAL A 223 -2.76 3.28 19.73
CA VAL A 223 -2.71 2.27 20.79
C VAL A 223 -2.24 0.94 20.24
N PHE A 224 -1.17 0.39 20.82
CA PHE A 224 -0.73 -0.98 20.56
C PHE A 224 -1.56 -1.97 21.37
N VAL A 225 -2.12 -2.97 20.70
CA VAL A 225 -2.95 -4.01 21.32
C VAL A 225 -2.47 -5.39 20.90
N ARG A 226 -2.58 -6.38 21.80
CA ARG A 226 -2.09 -7.75 21.60
C ARG A 226 -3.19 -8.79 21.66
N ASN A 227 -4.36 -8.42 22.18
CA ASN A 227 -5.51 -9.32 22.34
C ASN A 227 -6.82 -8.54 22.43
N GLU A 228 -7.95 -9.27 22.41
CA GLU A 228 -9.29 -8.69 22.47
C GLU A 228 -9.55 -7.91 23.76
N ALA A 229 -8.96 -8.30 24.88
CA ALA A 229 -9.15 -7.58 26.15
C ALA A 229 -8.45 -6.20 26.11
N GLU A 230 -7.22 -6.12 25.58
CA GLU A 230 -6.53 -4.85 25.34
C GLU A 230 -7.26 -4.01 24.28
N GLN A 231 -7.81 -4.63 23.24
CA GLN A 231 -8.64 -3.96 22.24
C GLN A 231 -9.86 -3.30 22.88
N ALA A 232 -10.60 -4.01 23.71
CA ALA A 232 -11.77 -3.48 24.41
C ALA A 232 -11.41 -2.31 25.34
N LEU A 233 -10.25 -2.37 26.00
CA LEU A 233 -9.74 -1.27 26.83
C LEU A 233 -9.32 -0.08 25.95
N ALA A 234 -8.68 -0.33 24.81
CA ALA A 234 -8.26 0.71 23.89
C ALA A 234 -9.46 1.47 23.31
N ASP A 235 -10.57 0.80 23.01
CA ASP A 235 -11.80 1.41 22.50
C ASP A 235 -12.35 2.50 23.42
N HIS A 236 -12.16 2.37 24.75
CA HIS A 236 -12.54 3.38 25.73
C HIS A 236 -11.68 4.66 25.68
N LEU A 237 -10.49 4.58 25.12
CA LEU A 237 -9.60 5.75 24.93
C LEU A 237 -9.94 6.54 23.66
N HIS A 238 -10.88 6.07 22.84
CA HIS A 238 -11.22 6.65 21.54
C HIS A 238 -9.99 7.03 20.72
N PRO A 239 -9.04 6.11 20.48
CA PRO A 239 -7.82 6.42 19.79
C PRO A 239 -8.08 6.74 18.31
N GLU A 240 -7.16 7.49 17.71
CA GLU A 240 -7.17 7.70 16.26
C GLU A 240 -6.88 6.40 15.51
N GLU A 241 -6.01 5.55 16.07
CA GLU A 241 -5.61 4.30 15.44
C GLU A 241 -5.34 3.23 16.51
N ILE A 242 -5.87 2.04 16.28
CA ILE A 242 -5.53 0.84 17.05
C ILE A 242 -4.60 -0.01 16.19
N ILE A 243 -3.42 -0.34 16.72
CA ILE A 243 -2.36 -1.05 16.01
C ILE A 243 -2.15 -2.41 16.66
N PRO A 244 -2.66 -3.50 16.06
CA PRO A 244 -2.39 -4.85 16.52
C PRO A 244 -0.90 -5.16 16.48
N LYS A 245 -0.35 -5.71 17.57
CA LYS A 245 1.06 -6.04 17.70
C LYS A 245 1.27 -7.52 17.97
N TYR A 246 2.18 -8.11 17.21
CA TYR A 246 2.59 -9.51 17.42
C TYR A 246 3.50 -9.63 18.65
N ASP A 247 3.21 -10.57 19.53
CA ASP A 247 3.97 -10.87 20.74
C ASP A 247 4.61 -12.26 20.78
N GLY A 248 4.50 -13.01 19.66
CA GLY A 248 4.99 -14.37 19.53
C GLY A 248 3.94 -15.46 19.81
N GLN A 249 2.81 -15.12 20.43
CA GLN A 249 1.78 -16.09 20.84
C GLN A 249 0.36 -15.74 20.39
N ASN A 250 0.08 -14.48 20.06
CA ASN A 250 -1.26 -13.96 19.79
C ASN A 250 -1.72 -14.06 18.32
N ILE A 251 -1.25 -15.08 17.60
CA ILE A 251 -1.52 -15.20 16.16
C ILE A 251 -3.02 -15.28 15.84
N ASP A 252 -3.83 -15.93 16.69
CA ASP A 252 -5.25 -16.06 16.44
C ASP A 252 -6.00 -14.74 16.55
N TYR A 253 -5.59 -13.86 17.48
CA TYR A 253 -6.05 -12.49 17.54
C TYR A 253 -5.68 -11.70 16.28
N LEU A 254 -4.43 -11.84 15.80
CA LEU A 254 -3.99 -11.17 14.58
C LEU A 254 -4.69 -11.68 13.32
N LYS A 255 -5.06 -12.97 13.28
CA LYS A 255 -5.88 -13.52 12.19
C LYS A 255 -7.24 -12.83 12.10
N SER A 256 -7.87 -12.55 13.23
CA SER A 256 -9.18 -11.89 13.25
C SER A 256 -9.13 -10.40 12.97
N THR A 257 -7.98 -9.73 13.15
CA THR A 257 -7.87 -8.27 13.08
C THR A 257 -7.07 -7.75 11.89
N LEU A 258 -6.02 -8.46 11.48
CA LEU A 258 -5.10 -7.99 10.43
C LEU A 258 -5.15 -8.78 9.14
N PHE A 259 -5.67 -10.02 9.19
CA PHE A 259 -5.67 -10.82 7.99
C PHE A 259 -6.77 -10.36 7.06
N THR A 260 -6.40 -10.20 5.79
CA THR A 260 -7.35 -9.86 4.74
C THR A 260 -8.44 -10.92 4.66
N ILE A 261 -9.66 -10.55 4.92
CA ILE A 261 -10.87 -11.34 4.71
C ILE A 261 -11.47 -11.05 3.33
N LYS A 262 -12.40 -11.88 2.87
CA LYS A 262 -12.98 -11.73 1.52
C LYS A 262 -13.73 -10.40 1.36
N GLU A 263 -14.33 -9.92 2.42
CA GLU A 263 -15.07 -8.66 2.49
C GLU A 263 -14.18 -7.43 2.26
N ASP A 264 -12.91 -7.48 2.67
CA ASP A 264 -11.93 -6.40 2.46
C ASP A 264 -11.55 -6.20 0.98
N LEU A 265 -11.85 -7.16 0.12
CA LEU A 265 -11.54 -7.11 -1.30
C LEU A 265 -12.58 -6.34 -2.12
N THR A 266 -13.67 -5.94 -1.47
CA THR A 266 -14.71 -5.12 -2.08
C THR A 266 -14.31 -3.65 -2.07
N GLY A 267 -14.86 -2.86 -3.01
CA GLY A 267 -14.63 -1.41 -3.03
C GLY A 267 -13.29 -0.94 -3.63
N SER A 268 -12.44 -1.86 -4.15
CA SER A 268 -11.22 -1.46 -4.86
C SER A 268 -11.56 -0.70 -6.15
N SER A 269 -11.06 0.52 -6.27
CA SER A 269 -11.20 1.31 -7.49
C SER A 269 -10.27 0.80 -8.60
N LYS A 270 -10.56 1.19 -9.85
CA LYS A 270 -9.67 0.94 -10.99
C LYS A 270 -8.25 1.44 -10.73
N ARG A 271 -8.12 2.61 -10.09
CA ARG A 271 -6.84 3.19 -9.72
C ARG A 271 -6.07 2.31 -8.73
N ASP A 272 -6.76 1.78 -7.71
CA ASP A 272 -6.14 0.90 -6.70
C ASP A 272 -5.59 -0.37 -7.36
N ILE A 273 -6.35 -0.97 -8.27
CA ILE A 273 -5.91 -2.15 -9.01
C ILE A 273 -4.66 -1.84 -9.85
N PHE A 274 -4.62 -0.70 -10.56
CA PHE A 274 -3.44 -0.30 -11.33
C PHE A 274 -2.21 -0.08 -10.45
N ILE A 275 -2.37 0.61 -9.34
CA ILE A 275 -1.28 0.83 -8.39
C ILE A 275 -0.74 -0.51 -7.87
N ARG A 276 -1.61 -1.40 -7.42
CA ARG A 276 -1.24 -2.69 -6.83
C ARG A 276 -0.59 -3.67 -7.80
N GLN A 277 -0.74 -3.46 -9.09
CA GLN A 277 -0.04 -4.24 -10.14
C GLN A 277 1.42 -3.86 -10.29
N THR A 278 1.82 -2.66 -9.88
CA THR A 278 3.12 -2.08 -10.23
C THR A 278 3.92 -1.66 -9.01
N LEU A 279 3.27 -1.10 -8.01
CA LEU A 279 3.94 -0.50 -6.86
C LEU A 279 3.33 -0.96 -5.53
N ASN A 280 4.09 -0.68 -4.45
CA ASN A 280 3.57 -0.74 -3.09
C ASN A 280 3.17 0.66 -2.62
N SER A 281 1.87 0.92 -2.52
CA SER A 281 1.36 2.23 -2.09
C SER A 281 1.75 2.62 -0.66
N ASN A 282 2.16 1.66 0.18
CA ASN A 282 2.61 1.92 1.55
C ASN A 282 4.02 2.50 1.59
N TYR A 283 4.83 2.23 0.55
CA TYR A 283 6.25 2.61 0.52
C TYR A 283 6.63 3.49 -0.65
N PHE A 284 5.90 3.45 -1.77
CA PHE A 284 6.28 4.18 -2.97
C PHE A 284 6.45 5.67 -2.70
N GLY A 285 7.64 6.17 -2.99
CA GLY A 285 8.00 7.56 -2.75
C GLY A 285 8.35 7.91 -1.30
N ARG A 286 8.49 6.91 -0.42
CA ARG A 286 8.89 7.10 0.98
C ARG A 286 10.38 6.84 1.17
N LEU A 287 11.04 7.73 1.90
CA LEU A 287 12.39 7.53 2.42
C LEU A 287 12.38 7.73 3.94
N LEU A 288 13.15 6.92 4.64
CA LEU A 288 13.30 6.97 6.09
C LEU A 288 14.76 7.18 6.46
N VAL A 289 15.05 8.24 7.18
CA VAL A 289 16.37 8.62 7.68
C VAL A 289 16.47 8.23 9.15
N PHE A 290 17.51 7.50 9.50
CA PHE A 290 17.78 7.06 10.87
C PHE A 290 18.78 7.99 11.55
N SER A 291 18.82 8.00 12.89
CA SER A 291 19.73 8.86 13.70
C SER A 291 21.22 8.62 13.41
N ASN A 292 21.60 7.43 12.93
CA ASN A 292 22.96 7.13 12.47
C ASN A 292 23.28 7.66 11.05
N GLY A 293 22.34 8.37 10.43
CA GLY A 293 22.47 8.93 9.07
C GLY A 293 22.14 7.96 7.94
N GLU A 294 21.80 6.70 8.20
CA GLU A 294 21.33 5.76 7.16
C GLU A 294 20.00 6.18 6.55
N VAL A 295 19.85 5.90 5.25
CA VAL A 295 18.62 6.16 4.50
C VAL A 295 18.11 4.86 3.87
N ARG A 296 16.82 4.56 4.07
CA ARG A 296 16.12 3.38 3.57
C ARG A 296 14.74 3.76 3.01
N ALA A 297 14.13 2.92 2.16
CA ALA A 297 12.76 3.13 1.68
C ALA A 297 11.69 2.92 2.76
N GLY A 298 12.04 2.28 3.87
CA GLY A 298 11.21 2.00 5.03
C GLY A 298 12.03 1.25 6.08
N ARG A 299 11.41 0.93 7.22
CA ARG A 299 12.11 0.29 8.34
C ARG A 299 12.78 -1.05 7.96
N TYR A 300 12.15 -1.80 7.09
CA TYR A 300 12.59 -3.13 6.64
C TYR A 300 13.27 -3.10 5.26
N GLY A 301 13.43 -1.91 4.67
CA GLY A 301 14.06 -1.75 3.36
C GLY A 301 15.59 -1.91 3.40
N ALA A 302 16.16 -2.22 2.25
CA ALA A 302 17.61 -2.24 2.07
C ALA A 302 18.23 -0.87 2.35
N LEU A 303 19.50 -0.84 2.74
CA LEU A 303 20.26 0.39 2.89
C LEU A 303 20.47 1.03 1.50
N LEU A 304 19.93 2.23 1.30
CA LEU A 304 20.09 2.99 0.07
C LEU A 304 21.38 3.80 0.05
N GLY A 305 21.72 4.40 1.16
CA GLY A 305 22.89 5.23 1.39
C GLY A 305 22.86 5.90 2.74
N THR A 306 23.55 7.02 2.85
CA THR A 306 23.55 7.90 4.03
C THR A 306 23.08 9.30 3.62
N THR A 307 22.87 10.17 4.61
CA THR A 307 22.53 11.58 4.35
C THR A 307 23.57 12.35 3.54
N GLU A 308 24.78 11.80 3.38
CA GLU A 308 25.87 12.35 2.53
C GLU A 308 25.82 11.80 1.09
N THR A 309 25.06 10.71 0.86
CA THR A 309 24.88 10.14 -0.48
C THR A 309 23.94 11.03 -1.31
N PRO A 310 24.22 11.33 -2.57
CA PRO A 310 23.30 12.08 -3.42
C PRO A 310 21.92 11.45 -3.46
N LEU A 311 20.88 12.25 -3.20
CA LEU A 311 19.50 11.76 -3.06
C LEU A 311 19.01 11.02 -4.31
N TYR A 312 19.37 11.53 -5.51
CA TYR A 312 18.95 10.87 -6.76
C TYR A 312 19.57 9.47 -6.93
N GLU A 313 20.79 9.22 -6.41
CA GLU A 313 21.41 7.89 -6.43
C GLU A 313 20.65 6.92 -5.53
N MET A 314 20.21 7.37 -4.35
CA MET A 314 19.41 6.55 -3.45
C MET A 314 18.06 6.20 -4.06
N VAL A 315 17.39 7.19 -4.67
CA VAL A 315 16.10 6.97 -5.36
C VAL A 315 16.26 6.03 -6.55
N TYR A 316 17.32 6.22 -7.34
CA TYR A 316 17.63 5.34 -8.46
C TYR A 316 17.87 3.90 -7.99
N LYS A 317 18.70 3.72 -6.95
CA LYS A 317 18.98 2.41 -6.36
C LYS A 317 17.69 1.71 -5.91
N GLU A 318 16.78 2.44 -5.26
CA GLU A 318 15.51 1.89 -4.84
C GLU A 318 14.64 1.46 -6.04
N LEU A 319 14.53 2.28 -7.08
CA LEU A 319 13.72 1.99 -8.25
C LEU A 319 14.19 0.75 -9.03
N ILE A 320 15.52 0.53 -9.15
CA ILE A 320 16.06 -0.57 -9.95
C ILE A 320 16.35 -1.85 -9.16
N SER A 321 16.27 -1.80 -7.83
CA SER A 321 16.55 -2.94 -6.96
C SER A 321 15.50 -4.04 -7.13
N GLU A 322 15.94 -5.30 -7.16
CA GLU A 322 15.04 -6.45 -7.08
C GLU A 322 14.36 -6.55 -5.72
N GLU A 323 15.00 -6.03 -4.65
CA GLU A 323 14.50 -5.99 -3.28
C GLU A 323 13.77 -4.67 -2.96
N SER A 324 13.43 -3.87 -3.97
CA SER A 324 12.76 -2.58 -3.80
C SER A 324 11.45 -2.72 -3.02
N LEU A 325 11.30 -1.97 -1.93
CA LEU A 325 10.02 -1.84 -1.22
C LEU A 325 9.01 -1.03 -2.03
N TRP A 326 9.47 -0.04 -2.82
CA TRP A 326 8.59 0.77 -3.65
C TRP A 326 7.90 -0.05 -4.73
N MET A 327 8.61 -1.06 -5.25
CA MET A 327 8.15 -1.93 -6.33
C MET A 327 7.71 -3.31 -5.83
N LEU A 328 7.57 -3.50 -4.51
CA LEU A 328 7.13 -4.76 -3.92
C LEU A 328 5.60 -4.90 -4.00
N HIS A 329 5.13 -5.47 -5.07
CA HIS A 329 3.71 -5.81 -5.27
C HIS A 329 3.49 -7.33 -5.19
N ARG A 330 2.23 -7.76 -5.13
CA ARG A 330 1.87 -9.18 -4.89
C ARG A 330 2.42 -10.18 -5.92
N ASP A 331 2.70 -9.75 -7.17
CA ASP A 331 3.33 -10.62 -8.18
C ASP A 331 4.79 -10.98 -7.85
N LYS A 332 5.43 -10.22 -6.96
CA LYS A 332 6.80 -10.50 -6.48
C LYS A 332 6.83 -11.33 -5.19
N THR A 333 5.70 -11.83 -4.76
CA THR A 333 5.54 -12.62 -3.53
C THR A 333 4.96 -13.99 -3.86
N GLU A 334 4.75 -14.82 -2.85
CA GLU A 334 4.09 -16.13 -2.98
C GLU A 334 2.61 -16.00 -3.44
N CYS A 335 2.06 -14.78 -3.46
CA CYS A 335 0.71 -14.51 -3.95
C CYS A 335 0.61 -14.34 -5.46
N LYS A 336 1.72 -14.46 -6.22
CA LYS A 336 1.79 -14.21 -7.67
C LYS A 336 0.72 -14.95 -8.50
N ASP A 337 0.36 -16.15 -8.08
CA ASP A 337 -0.62 -17.00 -8.78
C ASP A 337 -2.03 -16.91 -8.18
N CYS A 338 -2.26 -16.04 -7.19
CA CYS A 338 -3.56 -15.85 -6.57
C CYS A 338 -4.46 -14.93 -7.41
N ARG A 339 -5.71 -15.35 -7.70
CA ARG A 339 -6.68 -14.54 -8.45
C ARG A 339 -7.07 -13.24 -7.75
N PHE A 340 -6.88 -13.14 -6.42
CA PHE A 340 -7.22 -11.95 -5.64
C PHE A 340 -6.05 -10.97 -5.46
N ARG A 341 -4.85 -11.29 -5.98
CA ARG A 341 -3.61 -10.54 -5.67
C ARG A 341 -3.69 -9.03 -5.87
N TYR A 342 -4.44 -8.58 -6.87
CA TYR A 342 -4.58 -7.15 -7.17
C TYR A 342 -5.75 -6.47 -6.42
N LEU A 343 -6.61 -7.25 -5.79
CA LEU A 343 -7.64 -6.75 -4.88
C LEU A 343 -7.11 -6.67 -3.45
N CYS A 344 -6.14 -7.52 -3.09
CA CYS A 344 -5.50 -7.49 -1.78
C CYS A 344 -4.78 -6.16 -1.53
N PRO A 345 -4.76 -5.67 -0.29
CA PRO A 345 -3.93 -4.55 0.11
C PRO A 345 -2.46 -4.75 -0.28
N CYS A 346 -1.72 -3.66 -0.45
CA CYS A 346 -0.29 -3.72 -0.64
C CYS A 346 0.41 -4.36 0.56
N VAL A 347 1.62 -4.90 0.33
CA VAL A 347 2.44 -5.49 1.40
C VAL A 347 2.66 -4.46 2.51
N SER A 348 2.42 -4.88 3.75
CA SER A 348 2.45 -4.05 4.95
C SER A 348 3.74 -4.24 5.76
N ASP A 349 4.03 -3.31 6.71
CA ASP A 349 5.11 -3.44 7.70
C ASP A 349 4.99 -4.74 8.51
N PHE A 350 3.76 -5.17 8.79
CA PHE A 350 3.50 -6.39 9.53
C PHE A 350 3.94 -7.64 8.75
N GLU A 351 3.56 -7.74 7.47
CA GLU A 351 3.98 -8.85 6.60
C GLU A 351 5.51 -8.88 6.42
N LEU A 352 6.14 -7.71 6.24
CA LEU A 352 7.60 -7.59 6.16
C LEU A 352 8.28 -8.05 7.45
N SER A 353 7.73 -7.69 8.61
CA SER A 353 8.30 -8.07 9.91
C SER A 353 8.26 -9.58 10.18
N LEU A 354 7.27 -10.27 9.59
CA LEU A 354 7.10 -11.73 9.68
C LEU A 354 7.80 -12.48 8.55
N GLY A 355 8.19 -11.79 7.47
CA GLY A 355 8.67 -12.43 6.25
C GLY A 355 7.62 -13.34 5.58
N ASN A 356 6.34 -13.06 5.80
CA ASN A 356 5.22 -13.85 5.29
C ASN A 356 4.17 -12.95 4.64
N TYR A 357 3.91 -13.17 3.36
CA TYR A 357 3.00 -12.34 2.55
C TYR A 357 1.63 -13.00 2.30
N ARG A 358 1.35 -14.16 2.91
CA ARG A 358 0.11 -14.93 2.75
C ARG A 358 -0.86 -14.77 3.92
N LEU A 359 -0.92 -13.58 4.51
CA LEU A 359 -1.80 -13.30 5.65
C LEU A 359 -3.23 -13.02 5.17
N CYS A 360 -3.96 -14.07 4.79
CA CYS A 360 -5.34 -13.98 4.32
C CYS A 360 -6.13 -15.26 4.59
N TRP A 361 -7.46 -15.19 4.46
CA TRP A 361 -8.38 -16.31 4.72
C TRP A 361 -8.14 -17.57 3.87
N ARG A 362 -7.64 -17.42 2.62
CA ARG A 362 -7.44 -18.56 1.71
C ARG A 362 -6.35 -19.54 2.17
N ASN A 363 -5.33 -19.04 2.80
CA ASN A 363 -4.12 -19.80 3.03
C ASN A 363 -4.04 -20.45 4.41
N GLY A 364 -5.13 -20.34 5.23
CA GLY A 364 -5.19 -20.96 6.56
C GLY A 364 -4.03 -20.59 7.47
N CYS A 365 -3.39 -19.51 7.18
CA CYS A 365 -2.18 -18.96 7.74
C CYS A 365 -1.26 -19.96 8.44
N ILE A 366 -0.29 -20.46 7.71
CA ILE A 366 0.83 -21.22 8.30
C ILE A 366 1.90 -20.18 8.63
N LEU A 367 1.89 -19.69 9.85
CA LEU A 367 3.10 -19.17 10.48
C LEU A 367 3.85 -20.39 11.01
N ASN A 368 4.84 -20.85 10.28
CA ASN A 368 5.80 -21.83 10.76
C ASN A 368 6.91 -21.11 11.54
#